data_43eeaca5e8b6812fe07b1f7a1ae98210
#
_entry.id   43eeaca5e8b6812fe07b1f7a1ae98210
#
_cell.length_a   1.000
_cell.length_b   1.000
_cell.length_c   1.000
_cell.angle_alpha   90.00
_cell.angle_beta   90.00
_cell.angle_gamma   90.00
#
_symmetry.space_group_name_H-M   'P 1'
#
loop_
_entity.id
_entity.type
_entity.pdbx_description
1 polymer ?
#
loop_
_entity_poly.entity_id
_entity_poly.type
_entity_poly.pdbx_seq_one_letter_code
_entity_poly.pdbx_strand_id
1 'polypeptide(L)'
;MKRVFLIDSMSHIFRAYFAPMGARQEPLRNSKGQVTQAVFVFTNMLRKLINDEKPDYIAAVFDTAAPTFRHDSYEAYKANREEMPEDLAAQLPFIVRVCEAFNLPILKYDGYEADDIIGTLAKKAAEKKLQAVIVSNDKDLCQLVRDPYVIAMRQNSANVKRKVPVPPIEWCDEAWVEAKFGVPPSKIIDLLGLMGDSIDNIPGAPGIGEKGALKLVQEFGSAIGAMENADKVTHKTYRESLQNNQEIIRQSLELATVHCEVPIELDLDQLRFREPDRQKAYELFRELEFNSLTKEFSDAATLFDMHGSEAASDRIERKYETVKTREALDKLIRTLWEKEKWAFEVDDSNTGDRHSAFDKAAPLGIAISYAPRVSHFVDLQGFEGGSDYAVRMLGDTFANPYMTKACHDYKRNLGVLRAIGIEPREVK
;
A
#
# COMPACT_ATOMS: atom_id res chain seq x y z
N MET A 1 24.10 10.09 -0.20
CA MET A 1 23.64 10.63 1.11
C MET A 1 22.62 9.67 1.65
N LYS A 2 22.65 9.32 2.95
CA LYS A 2 21.59 8.48 3.55
C LYS A 2 20.29 9.25 3.65
N ARG A 3 19.16 8.53 3.48
CA ARG A 3 17.82 9.13 3.40
C ARG A 3 16.96 8.75 4.59
N VAL A 4 16.25 9.75 5.14
CA VAL A 4 15.26 9.58 6.21
C VAL A 4 13.89 9.88 5.61
N PHE A 5 13.01 8.89 5.54
CA PHE A 5 11.64 9.03 5.04
C PHE A 5 10.70 9.31 6.22
N LEU A 6 10.05 10.46 6.19
CA LEU A 6 9.06 10.89 7.18
C LEU A 6 7.70 10.89 6.50
N ILE A 7 6.87 9.90 6.86
CA ILE A 7 5.56 9.72 6.26
C ILE A 7 4.52 10.48 7.07
N ASP A 8 3.87 11.45 6.45
CA ASP A 8 2.64 12.04 6.95
C ASP A 8 1.53 10.99 6.86
N SER A 9 1.24 10.39 8.01
CA SER A 9 0.36 9.22 8.05
C SER A 9 -1.08 9.56 7.72
N MET A 10 -1.58 10.72 8.19
CA MET A 10 -2.98 11.10 7.93
C MET A 10 -3.19 11.43 6.45
N SER A 11 -2.28 12.14 5.81
CA SER A 11 -2.30 12.37 4.36
C SER A 11 -2.35 11.05 3.57
N HIS A 12 -1.54 10.06 3.98
CA HIS A 12 -1.51 8.72 3.38
C HIS A 12 -2.79 7.93 3.63
N ILE A 13 -3.34 7.99 4.84
CA ILE A 13 -4.56 7.28 5.25
C ILE A 13 -5.78 7.82 4.52
N PHE A 14 -5.98 9.14 4.48
CA PHE A 14 -7.07 9.74 3.72
C PHE A 14 -6.96 9.46 2.23
N ARG A 15 -5.74 9.53 1.69
CA ARG A 15 -5.50 9.14 0.31
C ARG A 15 -5.86 7.68 0.04
N ALA A 16 -5.52 6.76 0.95
CA ALA A 16 -5.87 5.36 0.82
C ALA A 16 -7.38 5.13 0.91
N TYR A 17 -8.06 5.86 1.77
CA TYR A 17 -9.51 5.80 1.95
C TYR A 17 -10.26 6.25 0.69
N PHE A 18 -9.86 7.37 0.10
CA PHE A 18 -10.49 7.91 -1.11
C PHE A 18 -9.92 7.32 -2.41
N ALA A 19 -9.04 6.32 -2.33
CA ALA A 19 -8.46 5.72 -3.54
C ALA A 19 -9.52 4.98 -4.36
N PRO A 20 -9.62 5.23 -5.68
CA PRO A 20 -10.55 4.50 -6.52
C PRO A 20 -10.11 3.03 -6.66
N MET A 21 -11.02 2.09 -6.42
CA MET A 21 -10.81 0.65 -6.54
C MET A 21 -11.26 0.10 -7.91
N GLY A 22 -10.82 0.72 -8.99
CA GLY A 22 -11.15 0.32 -10.36
C GLY A 22 -12.64 0.50 -10.69
N ALA A 23 -13.30 -0.55 -11.18
CA ALA A 23 -14.72 -0.52 -11.53
C ALA A 23 -15.67 -0.77 -10.33
N ARG A 24 -15.13 -1.02 -9.15
CA ARG A 24 -15.96 -1.24 -7.95
C ARG A 24 -16.55 0.08 -7.47
N GLN A 25 -17.85 0.08 -7.21
CA GLN A 25 -18.56 1.21 -6.62
C GLN A 25 -18.57 1.16 -5.09
N GLU A 26 -18.39 -0.03 -4.51
CA GLU A 26 -18.38 -0.25 -3.06
C GLU A 26 -16.97 -0.45 -2.52
N PRO A 27 -16.69 -0.02 -1.29
CA PRO A 27 -15.40 -0.22 -0.65
C PRO A 27 -15.12 -1.70 -0.40
N LEU A 28 -13.83 -2.07 -0.36
CA LEU A 28 -13.39 -3.42 -0.03
C LEU A 28 -13.83 -3.77 1.40
N ARG A 29 -14.42 -4.96 1.56
CA ARG A 29 -14.86 -5.51 2.85
C ARG A 29 -14.34 -6.93 3.02
N ASN A 30 -14.14 -7.35 4.28
CA ASN A 30 -13.91 -8.76 4.61
C ASN A 30 -15.25 -9.51 4.71
N SER A 31 -15.20 -10.83 4.93
CA SER A 31 -16.40 -11.69 5.06
C SER A 31 -17.33 -11.32 6.22
N LYS A 32 -16.81 -10.59 7.22
CA LYS A 32 -17.56 -10.05 8.37
C LYS A 32 -18.26 -8.72 8.05
N GLY A 33 -18.16 -8.22 6.80
CA GLY A 33 -18.72 -6.94 6.38
C GLY A 33 -17.91 -5.71 6.78
N GLN A 34 -16.79 -5.87 7.44
CA GLN A 34 -15.93 -4.77 7.88
C GLN A 34 -15.20 -4.14 6.69
N VAL A 35 -15.24 -2.81 6.58
CA VAL A 35 -14.50 -2.06 5.56
C VAL A 35 -13.01 -2.18 5.83
N THR A 36 -12.24 -2.54 4.79
CA THR A 36 -10.80 -2.79 4.89
C THR A 36 -9.99 -2.08 3.80
N GLN A 37 -10.67 -1.25 2.98
CA GLN A 37 -10.07 -0.60 1.82
C GLN A 37 -8.88 0.29 2.17
N ALA A 38 -9.01 1.15 3.18
CA ALA A 38 -7.94 2.07 3.56
C ALA A 38 -6.70 1.30 4.03
N VAL A 39 -6.90 0.23 4.83
CA VAL A 39 -5.80 -0.64 5.29
C VAL A 39 -5.10 -1.29 4.11
N PHE A 40 -5.87 -1.86 3.17
CA PHE A 40 -5.31 -2.53 1.99
C PHE A 40 -4.50 -1.60 1.11
N VAL A 41 -5.05 -0.42 0.81
CA VAL A 41 -4.38 0.57 -0.06
C VAL A 41 -3.17 1.16 0.64
N PHE A 42 -3.29 1.54 1.93
CA PHE A 42 -2.17 2.04 2.73
C PHE A 42 -1.02 1.03 2.77
N THR A 43 -1.31 -0.24 3.03
CA THR A 43 -0.30 -1.32 3.02
C THR A 43 0.43 -1.40 1.68
N ASN A 44 -0.30 -1.35 0.57
CA ASN A 44 0.33 -1.42 -0.75
C ASN A 44 1.15 -0.16 -1.09
N MET A 45 0.69 1.02 -0.66
CA MET A 45 1.45 2.27 -0.81
C MET A 45 2.75 2.23 -0.01
N LEU A 46 2.71 1.77 1.25
CA LEU A 46 3.87 1.61 2.11
C LEU A 46 4.87 0.60 1.53
N ARG A 47 4.39 -0.56 1.10
CA ARG A 47 5.24 -1.59 0.46
C ARG A 47 5.92 -1.07 -0.80
N LYS A 48 5.16 -0.38 -1.64
CA LYS A 48 5.71 0.23 -2.85
C LYS A 48 6.78 1.25 -2.52
N LEU A 49 6.54 2.13 -1.56
CA LEU A 49 7.53 3.10 -1.08
C LEU A 49 8.82 2.41 -0.62
N ILE A 50 8.72 1.41 0.24
CA ILE A 50 9.88 0.68 0.77
C ILE A 50 10.66 -0.02 -0.36
N ASN A 51 9.96 -0.71 -1.26
CA ASN A 51 10.60 -1.49 -2.31
C ASN A 51 11.28 -0.62 -3.38
N ASP A 52 10.62 0.50 -3.76
CA ASP A 52 11.12 1.37 -4.82
C ASP A 52 12.24 2.28 -4.29
N GLU A 53 12.08 2.83 -3.09
CA GLU A 53 12.97 3.86 -2.55
C GLU A 53 14.07 3.35 -1.63
N LYS A 54 13.89 2.16 -1.04
CA LYS A 54 14.88 1.51 -0.14
C LYS A 54 15.42 2.47 0.92
N PRO A 55 14.57 2.98 1.82
CA PRO A 55 14.97 3.97 2.82
C PRO A 55 16.06 3.44 3.76
N ASP A 56 17.04 4.29 4.13
CA ASP A 56 17.96 3.94 5.23
C ASP A 56 17.27 4.05 6.58
N TYR A 57 16.41 5.07 6.71
CA TYR A 57 15.62 5.38 7.90
C TYR A 57 14.20 5.74 7.48
N ILE A 58 13.21 5.36 8.28
CA ILE A 58 11.81 5.59 7.96
C ILE A 58 10.98 5.71 9.23
N ALA A 59 9.97 6.57 9.24
CA ALA A 59 8.98 6.69 10.30
C ALA A 59 7.62 7.08 9.74
N ALA A 60 6.56 6.64 10.41
CA ALA A 60 5.20 7.13 10.24
C ALA A 60 4.90 8.15 11.33
N VAL A 61 4.53 9.36 10.93
CA VAL A 61 4.21 10.45 11.85
C VAL A 61 2.71 10.62 11.91
N PHE A 62 2.15 10.60 13.10
CA PHE A 62 0.71 10.69 13.34
C PHE A 62 0.37 11.92 14.17
N ASP A 63 -0.77 12.52 13.87
CA ASP A 63 -1.40 13.47 14.77
C ASP A 63 -1.91 12.77 16.03
N THR A 64 -2.02 13.51 17.11
CA THR A 64 -2.71 13.08 18.34
C THR A 64 -4.09 13.71 18.42
N ALA A 65 -4.93 13.16 19.30
CA ALA A 65 -6.24 13.75 19.57
C ALA A 65 -6.16 14.99 20.50
N ALA A 66 -4.97 15.29 21.03
CA ALA A 66 -4.77 16.44 21.92
C ALA A 66 -4.84 17.76 21.13
N PRO A 67 -5.42 18.81 21.68
CA PRO A 67 -5.34 20.14 21.07
C PRO A 67 -3.89 20.59 20.96
N THR A 68 -3.61 21.41 19.95
CA THR A 68 -2.26 21.93 19.69
C THR A 68 -2.20 23.41 20.05
N PHE A 69 -1.00 23.97 20.16
CA PHE A 69 -0.80 25.39 20.43
C PHE A 69 -1.55 26.31 19.44
N ARG A 70 -1.85 25.83 18.21
CA ARG A 70 -2.64 26.57 17.22
C ARG A 70 -4.09 26.71 17.66
N HIS A 71 -4.67 25.68 18.29
CA HIS A 71 -6.02 25.77 18.85
C HIS A 71 -6.09 26.75 20.00
N ASP A 72 -5.01 26.85 20.82
CA ASP A 72 -4.93 27.80 21.93
C ASP A 72 -4.81 29.24 21.40
N SER A 73 -4.12 29.46 20.27
CA SER A 73 -3.94 30.80 19.68
C SER A 73 -5.13 31.22 18.80
N TYR A 74 -5.90 30.29 18.24
CA TYR A 74 -7.03 30.56 17.36
C TYR A 74 -8.09 29.46 17.48
N GLU A 75 -9.14 29.71 18.26
CA GLU A 75 -10.23 28.76 18.54
C GLU A 75 -10.91 28.19 17.27
N ALA A 76 -10.99 28.99 16.22
CA ALA A 76 -11.59 28.57 14.94
C ALA A 76 -10.65 27.73 14.06
N TYR A 77 -9.40 27.48 14.46
CA TYR A 77 -8.46 26.67 13.70
C TYR A 77 -8.99 25.26 13.47
N LYS A 78 -9.07 24.84 12.22
CA LYS A 78 -9.62 23.54 11.79
C LYS A 78 -11.06 23.23 12.25
N ALA A 79 -11.80 24.23 12.78
CA ALA A 79 -13.18 24.03 13.28
C ALA A 79 -14.19 23.67 12.18
N ASN A 80 -13.85 23.90 10.91
CA ASN A 80 -14.66 23.54 9.75
C ASN A 80 -14.33 22.16 9.15
N ARG A 81 -13.35 21.43 9.73
CA ARG A 81 -13.05 20.07 9.28
C ARG A 81 -14.19 19.13 9.67
N GLU A 82 -14.62 18.33 8.69
CA GLU A 82 -15.58 17.27 8.94
C GLU A 82 -14.97 16.20 9.86
N GLU A 83 -15.80 15.60 10.69
CA GLU A 83 -15.40 14.45 11.50
C GLU A 83 -14.92 13.31 10.59
N MET A 84 -13.97 12.55 11.10
CA MET A 84 -13.47 11.37 10.39
C MET A 84 -14.62 10.38 10.16
N PRO A 85 -14.82 9.87 8.93
CA PRO A 85 -15.81 8.84 8.67
C PRO A 85 -15.66 7.64 9.62
N GLU A 86 -16.77 7.17 10.19
CA GLU A 86 -16.76 6.07 11.18
C GLU A 86 -16.08 4.81 10.64
N ASP A 87 -16.29 4.49 9.36
CA ASP A 87 -15.69 3.35 8.71
C ASP A 87 -14.19 3.51 8.45
N LEU A 88 -13.68 4.75 8.37
CA LEU A 88 -12.24 5.04 8.37
C LEU A 88 -11.67 4.93 9.79
N ALA A 89 -12.35 5.52 10.78
CA ALA A 89 -11.93 5.46 12.17
C ALA A 89 -11.79 4.01 12.65
N ALA A 90 -12.70 3.12 12.25
CA ALA A 90 -12.63 1.69 12.54
C ALA A 90 -11.43 0.99 11.89
N GLN A 91 -10.82 1.56 10.86
CA GLN A 91 -9.65 1.00 10.18
C GLN A 91 -8.31 1.47 10.78
N LEU A 92 -8.28 2.59 11.53
CA LEU A 92 -7.04 3.13 12.11
C LEU A 92 -6.26 2.12 12.98
N PRO A 93 -6.90 1.34 13.87
CA PRO A 93 -6.18 0.34 14.66
C PRO A 93 -5.46 -0.71 13.80
N PHE A 94 -6.04 -1.08 12.66
CA PHE A 94 -5.40 -2.01 11.72
C PHE A 94 -4.23 -1.36 10.98
N ILE A 95 -4.32 -0.08 10.64
CA ILE A 95 -3.22 0.67 10.03
C ILE A 95 -2.02 0.77 11.00
N VAL A 96 -2.29 1.01 12.29
CA VAL A 96 -1.24 0.97 13.33
C VAL A 96 -0.58 -0.41 13.37
N ARG A 97 -1.37 -1.49 13.36
CA ARG A 97 -0.84 -2.87 13.31
C ARG A 97 -0.05 -3.16 12.03
N VAL A 98 -0.41 -2.55 10.89
CA VAL A 98 0.42 -2.61 9.67
C VAL A 98 1.78 -1.95 9.92
N CYS A 99 1.81 -0.75 10.51
CA CYS A 99 3.08 -0.10 10.85
C CYS A 99 3.93 -0.97 11.78
N GLU A 100 3.34 -1.55 12.82
CA GLU A 100 4.03 -2.47 13.75
C GLU A 100 4.57 -3.71 13.05
N ALA A 101 3.77 -4.34 12.17
CA ALA A 101 4.18 -5.52 11.41
C ALA A 101 5.30 -5.20 10.40
N PHE A 102 5.35 -3.96 9.91
CA PHE A 102 6.40 -3.48 9.03
C PHE A 102 7.62 -2.92 9.78
N ASN A 103 7.69 -3.08 11.11
CA ASN A 103 8.71 -2.50 11.96
C ASN A 103 8.91 -1.01 11.70
N LEU A 104 7.82 -0.31 11.32
CA LEU A 104 7.80 1.11 11.02
C LEU A 104 7.55 1.89 12.31
N PRO A 105 8.53 2.66 12.80
CA PRO A 105 8.34 3.48 14.00
C PRO A 105 7.20 4.48 13.84
N ILE A 106 6.32 4.53 14.83
CA ILE A 106 5.23 5.49 14.91
C ILE A 106 5.68 6.62 15.82
N LEU A 107 5.69 7.84 15.28
CA LEU A 107 6.03 9.05 16.00
C LEU A 107 4.80 9.92 16.16
N LYS A 108 4.60 10.43 17.38
CA LYS A 108 3.55 11.37 17.74
C LYS A 108 3.98 12.15 18.97
N TYR A 109 3.49 13.38 19.09
CA TYR A 109 3.82 14.23 20.24
C TYR A 109 2.62 15.11 20.56
N ASP A 110 2.12 15.06 21.81
CA ASP A 110 0.95 15.84 22.23
C ASP A 110 1.27 17.34 22.22
N GLY A 111 0.30 18.14 21.80
CA GLY A 111 0.43 19.59 21.69
C GLY A 111 1.02 20.08 20.36
N TYR A 112 1.46 19.18 19.47
CA TYR A 112 1.99 19.48 18.14
C TYR A 112 1.31 18.63 17.07
N GLU A 113 1.31 19.13 15.85
CA GLU A 113 0.80 18.40 14.70
C GLU A 113 1.89 17.52 14.07
N ALA A 114 1.47 16.54 13.28
CA ALA A 114 2.39 15.68 12.54
C ALA A 114 3.38 16.51 11.69
N ASP A 115 2.92 17.61 11.10
CA ASP A 115 3.72 18.52 10.28
C ASP A 115 4.86 19.16 11.07
N ASP A 116 4.61 19.53 12.33
CA ASP A 116 5.62 20.12 13.22
C ASP A 116 6.70 19.09 13.59
N ILE A 117 6.29 17.84 13.83
CA ILE A 117 7.20 16.73 14.09
C ILE A 117 8.05 16.46 12.83
N ILE A 118 7.42 16.40 11.66
CA ILE A 118 8.10 16.22 10.36
C ILE A 118 9.10 17.35 10.12
N GLY A 119 8.68 18.60 10.31
CA GLY A 119 9.56 19.77 10.14
C GLY A 119 10.76 19.74 11.06
N THR A 120 10.54 19.42 12.34
CA THR A 120 11.60 19.29 13.34
C THR A 120 12.61 18.19 12.99
N LEU A 121 12.11 17.01 12.62
CA LEU A 121 12.98 15.88 12.28
C LEU A 121 13.69 16.10 10.94
N ALA A 122 13.05 16.73 9.96
CA ALA A 122 13.69 17.10 8.69
C ALA A 122 14.83 18.10 8.90
N LYS A 123 14.63 19.12 9.76
CA LYS A 123 15.68 20.07 10.15
C LYS A 123 16.86 19.35 10.84
N LYS A 124 16.59 18.52 11.85
CA LYS A 124 17.61 17.73 12.56
C LYS A 124 18.34 16.74 11.64
N ALA A 125 17.66 16.16 10.66
CA ALA A 125 18.29 15.28 9.67
C ALA A 125 19.24 16.08 8.76
N ALA A 126 18.83 17.26 8.29
CA ALA A 126 19.65 18.15 7.48
C ALA A 126 20.92 18.61 8.22
N GLU A 127 20.82 18.93 9.51
CA GLU A 127 21.96 19.28 10.37
C GLU A 127 22.97 18.13 10.47
N LYS A 128 22.51 16.88 10.45
CA LYS A 128 23.35 15.67 10.41
C LYS A 128 23.78 15.29 8.98
N LYS A 129 23.54 16.14 7.98
CA LYS A 129 23.87 15.93 6.56
C LYS A 129 23.18 14.66 5.97
N LEU A 130 22.02 14.34 6.46
CA LEU A 130 21.11 13.34 5.88
C LEU A 130 20.12 14.05 4.95
N GLN A 131 19.55 13.33 4.00
CA GLN A 131 18.43 13.83 3.22
C GLN A 131 17.11 13.39 3.87
N ALA A 132 16.33 14.34 4.34
CA ALA A 132 14.96 14.11 4.74
C ALA A 132 14.07 14.08 3.50
N VAL A 133 13.27 13.03 3.37
CA VAL A 133 12.22 12.88 2.35
C VAL A 133 10.88 12.95 3.04
N ILE A 134 10.17 14.03 2.86
CA ILE A 134 8.84 14.26 3.41
C ILE A 134 7.82 13.61 2.48
N VAL A 135 7.16 12.55 2.94
CA VAL A 135 6.19 11.80 2.13
C VAL A 135 4.80 12.28 2.47
N SER A 136 4.34 13.31 1.76
CA SER A 136 3.02 13.93 1.94
C SER A 136 2.51 14.57 0.65
N ASN A 137 1.20 14.66 0.53
CA ASN A 137 0.54 15.46 -0.53
C ASN A 137 0.17 16.87 -0.05
N ASP A 138 0.44 17.19 1.21
CA ASP A 138 0.19 18.52 1.73
C ASP A 138 1.11 19.55 1.05
N LYS A 139 0.49 20.66 0.62
CA LYS A 139 1.21 21.77 0.00
C LYS A 139 2.01 22.59 1.02
N ASP A 140 1.54 22.58 2.27
CA ASP A 140 2.08 23.43 3.32
C ASP A 140 3.47 22.95 3.75
N LEU A 141 3.71 21.64 3.68
CA LEU A 141 5.04 21.05 3.90
C LEU A 141 6.08 21.41 2.82
N CYS A 142 5.65 22.00 1.68
CA CYS A 142 6.58 22.54 0.69
C CYS A 142 7.43 23.72 1.24
N GLN A 143 6.98 24.40 2.31
CA GLN A 143 7.76 25.42 2.99
C GLN A 143 9.08 24.90 3.58
N LEU A 144 9.18 23.60 3.85
CA LEU A 144 10.32 22.92 4.45
C LEU A 144 11.38 22.51 3.44
N VAL A 145 11.06 22.51 2.15
CA VAL A 145 11.96 22.04 1.08
C VAL A 145 13.22 22.90 1.05
N ARG A 146 14.38 22.24 1.07
CA ARG A 146 15.69 22.86 1.03
C ARG A 146 16.73 21.92 0.44
N ASP A 147 17.10 22.16 -0.80
CA ASP A 147 18.08 21.34 -1.51
C ASP A 147 19.48 21.36 -0.86
N PRO A 148 20.20 20.26 -0.88
CA PRO A 148 19.78 18.90 -1.24
C PRO A 148 19.27 18.08 -0.03
N TYR A 149 19.01 18.74 1.10
CA TYR A 149 18.80 18.07 2.40
C TYR A 149 17.35 17.78 2.74
N VAL A 150 16.40 18.57 2.26
CA VAL A 150 14.97 18.34 2.51
C VAL A 150 14.23 18.41 1.20
N ILE A 151 13.63 17.31 0.80
CA ILE A 151 12.79 17.22 -0.39
C ILE A 151 11.44 16.65 -0.01
N ALA A 152 10.37 17.01 -0.73
CA ALA A 152 9.08 16.38 -0.56
C ALA A 152 8.85 15.37 -1.67
N MET A 153 8.12 14.31 -1.35
CA MET A 153 7.69 13.27 -2.27
C MET A 153 6.18 13.19 -2.26
N ARG A 154 5.58 13.53 -3.39
CA ARG A 154 4.13 13.52 -3.59
C ARG A 154 3.72 12.32 -4.41
N GLN A 155 2.60 11.72 -4.06
CA GLN A 155 2.07 10.59 -4.80
C GLN A 155 0.82 11.03 -5.58
N ASN A 156 0.77 10.76 -6.87
CA ASN A 156 -0.37 11.07 -7.73
C ASN A 156 -1.30 9.86 -7.87
N SER A 157 -2.61 10.14 -7.95
CA SER A 157 -3.60 9.08 -8.22
C SER A 157 -3.55 8.67 -9.70
N ALA A 158 -3.38 7.38 -9.97
CA ALA A 158 -3.25 6.82 -11.31
C ALA A 158 -4.50 7.00 -12.19
N ASN A 159 -5.68 7.22 -11.58
CA ASN A 159 -6.98 7.22 -12.28
C ASN A 159 -7.58 8.62 -12.51
N VAL A 160 -6.83 9.68 -12.28
CA VAL A 160 -7.32 11.03 -12.62
C VAL A 160 -7.13 11.25 -14.12
N LYS A 161 -8.23 11.40 -14.88
CA LYS A 161 -8.21 11.83 -16.28
C LYS A 161 -7.67 13.24 -16.35
N ARG A 162 -6.36 13.41 -16.38
CA ARG A 162 -5.68 14.69 -16.58
C ARG A 162 -5.39 14.88 -18.06
N LYS A 163 -5.46 16.12 -18.53
CA LYS A 163 -5.08 16.47 -19.91
C LYS A 163 -3.61 16.17 -20.21
N VAL A 164 -2.76 16.19 -19.17
CA VAL A 164 -1.34 15.87 -19.24
C VAL A 164 -1.05 14.73 -18.29
N PRO A 165 -0.34 13.66 -18.72
CA PRO A 165 0.10 12.60 -17.83
C PRO A 165 1.00 13.16 -16.73
N VAL A 166 0.71 12.83 -15.48
CA VAL A 166 1.54 13.19 -14.32
C VAL A 166 2.19 11.91 -13.81
N PRO A 167 3.48 11.91 -13.49
CA PRO A 167 4.14 10.73 -12.95
C PRO A 167 3.45 10.27 -11.65
N PRO A 168 3.44 8.98 -11.35
CA PRO A 168 2.82 8.45 -10.12
C PRO A 168 3.48 8.99 -8.85
N ILE A 169 4.74 9.37 -8.93
CA ILE A 169 5.52 10.02 -7.87
C ILE A 169 6.10 11.31 -8.45
N GLU A 170 5.96 12.41 -7.72
CA GLU A 170 6.63 13.68 -7.98
C GLU A 170 7.62 13.97 -6.86
N TRP A 171 8.84 14.24 -7.25
CA TRP A 171 9.89 14.72 -6.35
C TRP A 171 9.87 16.24 -6.36
N CYS A 172 9.63 16.81 -5.20
CA CYS A 172 9.47 18.25 -5.03
C CYS A 172 10.71 18.81 -4.37
N ASP A 173 11.67 19.23 -5.20
CA ASP A 173 12.83 20.04 -4.85
C ASP A 173 12.49 21.54 -4.90
N GLU A 174 13.46 22.41 -4.61
CA GLU A 174 13.25 23.87 -4.67
C GLU A 174 12.77 24.33 -6.04
N ALA A 175 13.33 23.77 -7.12
CA ALA A 175 12.95 24.12 -8.48
C ALA A 175 11.49 23.71 -8.81
N TRP A 176 11.06 22.55 -8.33
CA TRP A 176 9.68 22.11 -8.46
C TRP A 176 8.71 23.04 -7.70
N VAL A 177 9.08 23.42 -6.47
CA VAL A 177 8.25 24.34 -5.66
C VAL A 177 8.10 25.67 -6.35
N GLU A 178 9.22 26.25 -6.84
CA GLU A 178 9.21 27.54 -7.54
C GLU A 178 8.40 27.46 -8.84
N ALA A 179 8.56 26.40 -9.61
CA ALA A 179 7.76 26.19 -10.83
C ALA A 179 6.26 26.02 -10.55
N LYS A 180 5.91 25.41 -9.40
CA LYS A 180 4.52 25.14 -9.01
C LYS A 180 3.81 26.33 -8.40
N PHE A 181 4.46 27.05 -7.50
CA PHE A 181 3.86 28.12 -6.69
C PHE A 181 4.29 29.52 -7.12
N GLY A 182 5.32 29.64 -7.97
CA GLY A 182 5.87 30.93 -8.44
C GLY A 182 6.72 31.65 -7.41
N VAL A 183 7.06 30.98 -6.32
CA VAL A 183 7.92 31.47 -5.23
C VAL A 183 8.80 30.34 -4.69
N PRO A 184 9.98 30.64 -4.12
CA PRO A 184 10.81 29.64 -3.46
C PRO A 184 10.13 29.08 -2.17
N PRO A 185 10.54 27.91 -1.68
CA PRO A 185 9.96 27.26 -0.50
C PRO A 185 9.79 28.19 0.71
N SER A 186 10.79 29.01 1.01
CA SER A 186 10.77 29.96 2.13
C SER A 186 9.66 31.01 2.04
N LYS A 187 8.99 31.13 0.90
CA LYS A 187 7.91 32.10 0.66
C LYS A 187 6.52 31.47 0.58
N ILE A 188 6.42 30.18 0.73
CA ILE A 188 5.11 29.49 0.81
C ILE A 188 4.29 30.01 1.98
N ILE A 189 4.94 30.24 3.13
CA ILE A 189 4.29 30.83 4.32
C ILE A 189 3.67 32.19 4.01
N ASP A 190 4.40 33.04 3.28
CA ASP A 190 3.93 34.37 2.89
C ASP A 190 2.70 34.31 2.00
N LEU A 191 2.65 33.33 1.06
CA LEU A 191 1.45 33.09 0.26
C LEU A 191 0.26 32.68 1.11
N LEU A 192 0.44 31.71 2.01
CA LEU A 192 -0.59 31.19 2.90
C LEU A 192 -1.08 32.27 3.89
N GLY A 193 -0.18 33.05 4.45
CA GLY A 193 -0.50 34.15 5.34
C GLY A 193 -1.38 35.22 4.70
N LEU A 194 -1.19 35.49 3.39
CA LEU A 194 -1.99 36.44 2.64
C LEU A 194 -3.29 35.84 2.11
N MET A 195 -3.25 34.66 1.48
CA MET A 195 -4.45 34.08 0.87
C MET A 195 -5.34 33.31 1.85
N GLY A 196 -4.77 32.94 3.03
CA GLY A 196 -5.42 32.01 3.95
C GLY A 196 -5.43 30.57 3.49
N ASP A 197 -6.01 29.70 4.30
CA ASP A 197 -6.33 28.32 3.94
C ASP A 197 -7.72 27.94 4.44
N SER A 198 -8.62 27.64 3.49
CA SER A 198 -10.00 27.29 3.83
C SER A 198 -10.12 25.88 4.44
N ILE A 199 -9.13 24.99 4.21
CA ILE A 199 -9.13 23.62 4.79
C ILE A 199 -8.83 23.70 6.28
N ASP A 200 -7.87 24.53 6.67
CA ASP A 200 -7.45 24.73 8.04
C ASP A 200 -8.11 25.93 8.73
N ASN A 201 -9.04 26.56 8.01
CA ASN A 201 -9.75 27.74 8.50
C ASN A 201 -8.81 28.90 8.88
N ILE A 202 -7.73 29.05 8.11
CA ILE A 202 -6.79 30.18 8.24
C ILE A 202 -7.36 31.36 7.45
N PRO A 203 -7.62 32.52 8.09
CA PRO A 203 -8.43 33.57 7.45
C PRO A 203 -7.73 34.30 6.29
N GLY A 204 -6.42 34.51 6.36
CA GLY A 204 -5.68 35.33 5.40
C GLY A 204 -6.12 36.80 5.36
N ALA A 205 -5.68 37.52 4.33
CA ALA A 205 -6.07 38.90 4.08
C ALA A 205 -7.38 38.95 3.28
N PRO A 206 -8.48 39.51 3.80
CA PRO A 206 -9.76 39.56 3.12
C PRO A 206 -9.66 40.16 1.70
N GLY A 207 -10.15 39.43 0.68
CA GLY A 207 -10.12 39.85 -0.71
C GLY A 207 -8.80 39.59 -1.44
N ILE A 208 -7.80 39.01 -0.80
CA ILE A 208 -6.53 38.63 -1.42
C ILE A 208 -6.51 37.11 -1.58
N GLY A 209 -6.78 36.61 -2.79
CA GLY A 209 -6.64 35.20 -3.13
C GLY A 209 -5.27 34.87 -3.69
N GLU A 210 -5.07 33.62 -4.13
CA GLU A 210 -3.79 33.05 -4.59
C GLU A 210 -3.03 33.96 -5.56
N LYS A 211 -3.68 34.46 -6.63
CA LYS A 211 -3.04 35.36 -7.61
C LYS A 211 -2.61 36.71 -7.04
N GLY A 212 -3.41 37.22 -6.09
CA GLY A 212 -3.09 38.47 -5.40
C GLY A 212 -1.92 38.32 -4.45
N ALA A 213 -1.94 37.24 -3.65
CA ALA A 213 -0.87 36.88 -2.73
C ALA A 213 0.47 36.68 -3.48
N LEU A 214 0.43 35.90 -4.57
CA LEU A 214 1.62 35.67 -5.40
C LEU A 214 2.23 36.99 -5.91
N LYS A 215 1.39 37.87 -6.49
CA LYS A 215 1.84 39.16 -6.98
C LYS A 215 2.47 40.00 -5.87
N LEU A 216 1.82 40.08 -4.72
CA LEU A 216 2.32 40.86 -3.56
C LEU A 216 3.64 40.32 -3.03
N VAL A 217 3.76 39.00 -2.90
CA VAL A 217 5.01 38.37 -2.42
C VAL A 217 6.15 38.56 -3.42
N GLN A 218 5.87 38.46 -4.73
CA GLN A 218 6.87 38.73 -5.77
C GLN A 218 7.30 40.20 -5.82
N GLU A 219 6.38 41.15 -5.62
CA GLU A 219 6.64 42.59 -5.69
C GLU A 219 7.33 43.11 -4.41
N PHE A 220 6.89 42.66 -3.22
CA PHE A 220 7.35 43.19 -1.93
C PHE A 220 8.21 42.21 -1.13
N GLY A 221 8.49 41.04 -1.66
CA GLY A 221 9.38 40.04 -1.07
C GLY A 221 8.79 39.19 0.03
N SER A 222 7.71 39.62 0.72
CA SER A 222 7.03 38.89 1.77
C SER A 222 5.65 39.49 2.10
N ALA A 223 4.82 38.76 2.85
CA ALA A 223 3.58 39.28 3.38
C ALA A 223 3.79 40.49 4.29
N ILE A 224 4.81 40.45 5.14
CA ILE A 224 5.21 41.60 6.01
C ILE A 224 5.65 42.78 5.14
N GLY A 225 6.50 42.53 4.13
CA GLY A 225 6.94 43.59 3.20
C GLY A 225 5.78 44.21 2.43
N ALA A 226 4.77 43.42 2.06
CA ALA A 226 3.55 43.93 1.42
C ALA A 226 2.70 44.77 2.39
N MET A 227 2.60 44.40 3.67
CA MET A 227 1.92 45.21 4.70
C MET A 227 2.63 46.55 4.95
N GLU A 228 3.95 46.52 5.09
CA GLU A 228 4.76 47.73 5.33
C GLU A 228 4.76 48.70 4.16
N ASN A 229 4.55 48.22 2.94
CA ASN A 229 4.47 49.03 1.73
C ASN A 229 3.07 49.09 1.16
N ALA A 230 2.03 48.90 1.96
CA ALA A 230 0.65 48.85 1.52
C ALA A 230 0.21 50.08 0.75
N ASP A 231 0.75 51.24 1.06
CA ASP A 231 0.51 52.52 0.35
C ASP A 231 0.97 52.51 -1.13
N LYS A 232 1.96 51.66 -1.45
CA LYS A 232 2.49 51.49 -2.81
C LYS A 232 1.65 50.50 -3.64
N VAL A 233 0.78 49.73 -2.99
CA VAL A 233 -0.04 48.74 -3.67
C VAL A 233 -1.10 49.43 -4.52
N THR A 234 -1.05 49.25 -5.83
CA THR A 234 -1.92 49.89 -6.80
C THR A 234 -3.38 49.44 -6.73
N HIS A 235 -3.58 48.15 -6.42
CA HIS A 235 -4.93 47.56 -6.31
C HIS A 235 -5.62 48.00 -5.01
N LYS A 236 -6.68 48.77 -5.11
CA LYS A 236 -7.35 49.42 -3.98
C LYS A 236 -7.75 48.41 -2.89
N THR A 237 -8.43 47.32 -3.25
CA THR A 237 -8.90 46.31 -2.28
C THR A 237 -7.71 45.65 -1.54
N TYR A 238 -6.62 45.37 -2.24
CA TYR A 238 -5.44 44.76 -1.59
C TYR A 238 -4.78 45.76 -0.65
N ARG A 239 -4.64 47.01 -1.06
CA ARG A 239 -4.10 48.04 -0.19
C ARG A 239 -4.91 48.24 1.07
N GLU A 240 -6.26 48.38 0.93
CA GLU A 240 -7.16 48.51 2.08
C GLU A 240 -7.11 47.25 2.99
N SER A 241 -7.05 46.08 2.41
CA SER A 241 -6.95 44.83 3.17
C SER A 241 -5.64 44.76 3.97
N LEU A 242 -4.52 45.06 3.33
CA LEU A 242 -3.18 45.04 4.00
C LEU A 242 -3.09 46.09 5.13
N GLN A 243 -3.73 47.26 4.95
CA GLN A 243 -3.74 48.34 5.96
C GLN A 243 -4.63 47.99 7.18
N ASN A 244 -5.81 47.42 6.93
CA ASN A 244 -6.82 47.25 7.96
C ASN A 244 -6.82 45.90 8.65
N ASN A 245 -6.10 44.88 8.11
CA ASN A 245 -6.14 43.50 8.62
C ASN A 245 -4.76 42.99 9.02
N GLN A 246 -3.86 43.84 9.46
CA GLN A 246 -2.48 43.44 9.77
C GLN A 246 -2.39 42.34 10.83
N GLU A 247 -3.20 42.41 11.89
CA GLU A 247 -3.23 41.38 12.95
C GLU A 247 -3.69 40.02 12.43
N ILE A 248 -4.73 40.02 11.59
CA ILE A 248 -5.24 38.80 10.96
C ILE A 248 -4.17 38.15 10.05
N ILE A 249 -3.43 38.97 9.30
CA ILE A 249 -2.35 38.48 8.44
C ILE A 249 -1.19 37.90 9.28
N ARG A 250 -0.81 38.57 10.38
CA ARG A 250 0.22 38.05 11.29
C ARG A 250 -0.20 36.72 11.91
N GLN A 251 -1.45 36.64 12.39
CA GLN A 251 -2.01 35.40 12.91
C GLN A 251 -2.04 34.30 11.84
N SER A 252 -2.41 34.63 10.60
CA SER A 252 -2.42 33.66 9.50
C SER A 252 -1.03 33.17 9.15
N LEU A 253 -0.01 34.02 9.21
CA LEU A 253 1.40 33.63 9.06
C LEU A 253 1.84 32.66 10.18
N GLU A 254 1.47 32.95 11.42
CA GLU A 254 1.78 32.09 12.56
C GLU A 254 1.13 30.72 12.43
N LEU A 255 -0.17 30.68 12.11
CA LEU A 255 -0.94 29.44 11.93
C LEU A 255 -0.41 28.57 10.76
N ALA A 256 0.00 29.20 9.65
CA ALA A 256 0.52 28.51 8.47
C ALA A 256 1.98 28.04 8.62
N THR A 257 2.69 28.56 9.63
CA THR A 257 4.11 28.23 9.83
C THR A 257 4.25 26.86 10.52
N VAL A 258 4.99 25.95 9.90
CA VAL A 258 5.38 24.69 10.52
C VAL A 258 6.42 24.94 11.61
N HIS A 259 6.11 24.51 12.83
CA HIS A 259 6.99 24.66 13.97
C HIS A 259 8.10 23.59 13.94
N CYS A 260 9.37 24.01 13.85
CA CYS A 260 10.51 23.08 13.68
C CYS A 260 11.35 22.89 14.95
N GLU A 261 10.75 23.12 16.14
CA GLU A 261 11.43 23.02 17.45
C GLU A 261 10.64 22.15 18.43
N VAL A 262 9.95 21.10 17.93
CA VAL A 262 9.28 20.12 18.80
C VAL A 262 10.33 19.41 19.64
N PRO A 263 10.10 19.19 20.95
CA PRO A 263 11.06 18.53 21.83
C PRO A 263 11.10 17.01 21.60
N ILE A 264 11.36 16.61 20.36
CA ILE A 264 11.50 15.22 19.91
C ILE A 264 12.91 14.98 19.39
N GLU A 265 13.52 13.87 19.75
CA GLU A 265 14.87 13.52 19.30
C GLU A 265 14.85 12.78 17.95
N LEU A 266 15.85 13.04 17.11
CA LEU A 266 16.12 12.26 15.91
C LEU A 266 16.98 11.04 16.29
N ASP A 267 16.30 9.98 16.75
CA ASP A 267 16.94 8.69 17.09
C ASP A 267 17.09 7.83 15.82
N LEU A 268 18.26 7.85 15.23
CA LEU A 268 18.55 7.09 14.01
C LEU A 268 18.58 5.58 14.21
N ASP A 269 18.78 5.08 15.42
CA ASP A 269 18.74 3.64 15.68
C ASP A 269 17.27 3.16 15.76
N GLN A 270 16.39 3.96 16.32
CA GLN A 270 14.95 3.71 16.28
C GLN A 270 14.41 3.78 14.85
N LEU A 271 14.81 4.80 14.08
CA LEU A 271 14.30 5.05 12.73
C LEU A 271 14.94 4.16 11.66
N ARG A 272 15.98 3.40 11.97
CA ARG A 272 16.65 2.52 11.00
C ARG A 272 15.64 1.58 10.37
N PHE A 273 15.62 1.53 9.04
CA PHE A 273 14.78 0.56 8.32
C PHE A 273 15.10 -0.87 8.79
N ARG A 274 14.05 -1.62 9.05
CA ARG A 274 14.09 -3.05 9.38
C ARG A 274 13.10 -3.77 8.49
N GLU A 275 13.46 -4.99 8.07
CA GLU A 275 12.54 -5.83 7.32
C GLU A 275 11.25 -6.08 8.10
N PRO A 276 10.10 -6.19 7.41
CA PRO A 276 8.84 -6.50 8.06
C PRO A 276 8.89 -7.80 8.87
N ASP A 277 8.21 -7.81 10.00
CA ASP A 277 7.93 -9.03 10.75
C ASP A 277 6.91 -9.86 9.96
N ARG A 278 7.42 -10.87 9.25
CA ARG A 278 6.61 -11.68 8.33
C ARG A 278 5.47 -12.40 9.04
N GLN A 279 5.70 -12.87 10.28
CA GLN A 279 4.67 -13.56 11.05
C GLN A 279 3.53 -12.63 11.45
N LYS A 280 3.85 -11.46 12.00
CA LYS A 280 2.83 -10.45 12.35
C LYS A 280 2.05 -9.97 11.13
N ALA A 281 2.76 -9.69 10.02
CA ALA A 281 2.15 -9.29 8.77
C ALA A 281 1.21 -10.37 8.22
N TYR A 282 1.66 -11.62 8.22
CA TYR A 282 0.86 -12.77 7.81
C TYR A 282 -0.42 -12.92 8.62
N GLU A 283 -0.32 -12.88 9.96
CA GLU A 283 -1.48 -13.00 10.86
C GLU A 283 -2.50 -11.88 10.63
N LEU A 284 -2.01 -10.64 10.52
CA LEU A 284 -2.84 -9.47 10.25
C LEU A 284 -3.55 -9.57 8.88
N PHE A 285 -2.82 -9.94 7.82
CA PHE A 285 -3.42 -10.01 6.48
C PHE A 285 -4.38 -11.20 6.34
N ARG A 286 -4.15 -12.28 7.06
CA ARG A 286 -5.11 -13.39 7.16
C ARG A 286 -6.39 -12.96 7.88
N GLU A 287 -6.28 -12.24 9.00
CA GLU A 287 -7.43 -11.68 9.73
C GLU A 287 -8.26 -10.76 8.86
N LEU A 288 -7.61 -9.91 8.04
CA LEU A 288 -8.26 -8.97 7.12
C LEU A 288 -8.68 -9.59 5.78
N GLU A 289 -8.38 -10.88 5.56
CA GLU A 289 -8.67 -11.62 4.32
C GLU A 289 -7.99 -11.04 3.07
N PHE A 290 -6.80 -10.49 3.23
CA PHE A 290 -5.98 -9.97 2.13
C PHE A 290 -5.18 -11.09 1.45
N ASN A 291 -5.85 -11.94 0.68
CA ASN A 291 -5.30 -13.19 0.16
C ASN A 291 -3.94 -13.04 -0.55
N SER A 292 -3.76 -11.99 -1.36
CA SER A 292 -2.49 -11.74 -2.07
C SER A 292 -1.35 -11.40 -1.11
N LEU A 293 -1.61 -10.56 -0.11
CA LEU A 293 -0.63 -10.17 0.91
C LEU A 293 -0.35 -11.35 1.85
N THR A 294 -1.37 -12.07 2.27
CA THR A 294 -1.23 -13.29 3.08
C THR A 294 -0.30 -14.30 2.41
N LYS A 295 -0.49 -14.54 1.10
CA LYS A 295 0.38 -15.44 0.33
C LYS A 295 1.81 -14.95 0.25
N GLU A 296 2.03 -13.65 0.09
CA GLU A 296 3.37 -13.06 -0.03
C GLU A 296 4.15 -13.12 1.29
N PHE A 297 3.47 -12.90 2.40
CA PHE A 297 4.10 -12.92 3.73
C PHE A 297 4.13 -14.32 4.38
N SER A 298 3.53 -15.34 3.75
CA SER A 298 3.68 -16.72 4.20
C SER A 298 5.09 -17.21 3.90
N ASP A 299 5.79 -17.73 4.91
CA ASP A 299 7.03 -18.49 4.72
C ASP A 299 6.72 -19.93 4.28
N ALA A 300 7.67 -20.59 3.66
CA ALA A 300 7.51 -22.00 3.30
C ALA A 300 7.16 -22.88 4.52
N ALA A 301 7.70 -22.56 5.70
CA ALA A 301 7.35 -23.19 6.96
C ALA A 301 5.91 -22.87 7.37
N THR A 302 5.46 -21.61 7.20
CA THR A 302 4.08 -21.19 7.51
C THR A 302 3.07 -21.78 6.53
N LEU A 303 3.44 -21.98 5.27
CA LEU A 303 2.62 -22.74 4.31
C LEU A 303 2.47 -24.21 4.73
N PHE A 304 3.50 -24.77 5.34
CA PHE A 304 3.44 -26.12 5.96
C PHE A 304 2.53 -26.10 7.21
N ASP A 305 2.63 -25.07 8.06
CA ASP A 305 1.80 -24.91 9.27
C ASP A 305 0.38 -24.46 8.98
N MET A 306 0.12 -23.73 7.86
CA MET A 306 -1.25 -23.41 7.43
C MET A 306 -2.05 -24.66 7.10
N HIS A 307 -1.38 -25.70 6.65
CA HIS A 307 -1.99 -27.01 6.57
C HIS A 307 -2.03 -27.71 7.92
N GLY A 308 -1.37 -27.16 8.97
CA GLY A 308 -1.28 -27.68 10.33
C GLY A 308 -2.14 -26.96 11.38
N SER A 309 -2.45 -25.65 11.24
CA SER A 309 -3.12 -24.87 12.29
C SER A 309 -4.65 -24.79 12.20
N GLU A 310 -5.26 -25.29 11.13
CA GLU A 310 -6.71 -25.64 11.16
C GLU A 310 -6.97 -26.86 12.06
N ALA A 311 -5.95 -27.42 12.69
CA ALA A 311 -6.00 -28.66 13.41
C ALA A 311 -5.94 -28.50 14.93
N ALA A 312 -6.70 -27.55 15.51
CA ALA A 312 -7.05 -27.68 16.93
C ALA A 312 -8.40 -28.38 17.15
N SER A 313 -9.11 -28.83 16.10
CA SER A 313 -10.34 -29.59 16.27
C SER A 313 -10.50 -30.87 15.47
N ASP A 314 -9.60 -31.26 14.57
CA ASP A 314 -9.64 -32.61 13.98
C ASP A 314 -8.27 -32.99 13.43
N ARG A 315 -7.60 -33.95 14.06
CA ARG A 315 -6.45 -34.67 13.51
C ARG A 315 -6.92 -35.58 12.37
N ILE A 316 -7.30 -35.02 11.24
CA ILE A 316 -7.53 -35.80 10.04
C ILE A 316 -6.15 -36.11 9.44
N GLU A 317 -5.79 -37.36 9.45
CA GLU A 317 -4.55 -37.91 8.90
C GLU A 317 -4.46 -37.59 7.39
N ARG A 318 -3.34 -37.01 6.93
CA ARG A 318 -3.08 -36.77 5.51
C ARG A 318 -2.56 -38.06 4.90
N LYS A 319 -3.13 -38.51 3.80
CA LYS A 319 -2.70 -39.70 3.06
C LYS A 319 -2.19 -39.27 1.69
N TYR A 320 -0.87 -39.19 1.54
CA TYR A 320 -0.22 -38.94 0.27
C TYR A 320 0.60 -40.19 -0.09
N GLU A 321 0.28 -40.81 -1.23
CA GLU A 321 0.95 -42.01 -1.71
C GLU A 321 1.49 -41.77 -3.11
N THR A 322 2.73 -42.24 -3.36
CA THR A 322 3.26 -42.31 -4.71
C THR A 322 3.01 -43.70 -5.27
N VAL A 323 2.32 -43.74 -6.41
CA VAL A 323 1.91 -44.98 -7.08
C VAL A 323 2.91 -45.30 -8.20
N LYS A 324 3.72 -46.35 -8.01
CA LYS A 324 4.76 -46.78 -8.95
C LYS A 324 4.58 -48.21 -9.45
N THR A 325 3.67 -48.97 -8.85
CA THR A 325 3.47 -50.40 -9.17
C THR A 325 2.07 -50.66 -9.72
N ARG A 326 1.92 -51.74 -10.48
CA ARG A 326 0.62 -52.13 -11.01
C ARG A 326 -0.42 -52.39 -9.93
N GLU A 327 -0.04 -53.07 -8.87
CA GLU A 327 -0.94 -53.38 -7.75
C GLU A 327 -1.46 -52.13 -7.07
N ALA A 328 -0.59 -51.14 -6.83
CA ALA A 328 -0.99 -49.84 -6.21
C ALA A 328 -1.92 -49.05 -7.15
N LEU A 329 -1.65 -49.06 -8.47
CA LEU A 329 -2.51 -48.40 -9.46
C LEU A 329 -3.89 -49.07 -9.54
N ASP A 330 -3.95 -50.39 -9.62
CA ASP A 330 -5.22 -51.14 -9.68
C ASP A 330 -6.06 -50.89 -8.43
N LYS A 331 -5.43 -50.80 -7.26
CA LYS A 331 -6.10 -50.43 -6.02
C LYS A 331 -6.67 -49.01 -6.08
N LEU A 332 -5.88 -48.04 -6.55
CA LEU A 332 -6.33 -46.68 -6.74
C LEU A 332 -7.51 -46.59 -7.71
N ILE A 333 -7.42 -47.25 -8.87
CA ILE A 333 -8.49 -47.26 -9.88
C ILE A 333 -9.78 -47.85 -9.32
N ARG A 334 -9.73 -48.98 -8.62
CA ARG A 334 -10.93 -49.55 -7.95
C ARG A 334 -11.54 -48.55 -7.00
N THR A 335 -10.72 -47.85 -6.21
CA THR A 335 -11.21 -46.81 -5.30
C THR A 335 -11.88 -45.65 -6.06
N LEU A 336 -11.29 -45.19 -7.18
CA LEU A 336 -11.87 -44.14 -8.01
C LEU A 336 -13.20 -44.53 -8.60
N TRP A 337 -13.37 -45.81 -9.00
CA TRP A 337 -14.61 -46.32 -9.58
C TRP A 337 -15.79 -46.36 -8.58
N GLU A 338 -15.48 -46.33 -7.29
CA GLU A 338 -16.49 -46.21 -6.22
C GLU A 338 -16.85 -44.73 -5.90
N LYS A 339 -16.18 -43.77 -6.55
CA LYS A 339 -16.37 -42.34 -6.31
C LYS A 339 -17.13 -41.67 -7.45
N GLU A 340 -18.10 -40.83 -7.11
CA GLU A 340 -18.89 -40.07 -8.09
C GLU A 340 -18.02 -38.93 -8.72
N LYS A 341 -17.04 -38.42 -7.98
CA LYS A 341 -16.18 -37.32 -8.41
C LYS A 341 -14.79 -37.40 -7.80
N TRP A 342 -13.80 -36.90 -8.56
CA TRP A 342 -12.42 -36.76 -8.13
C TRP A 342 -11.71 -35.66 -8.91
N ALA A 343 -10.62 -35.16 -8.37
CA ALA A 343 -9.82 -34.12 -8.97
C ALA A 343 -8.46 -34.64 -9.44
N PHE A 344 -7.87 -34.01 -10.45
CA PHE A 344 -6.55 -34.36 -10.95
C PHE A 344 -5.75 -33.13 -11.37
N GLU A 345 -4.44 -33.29 -11.40
CA GLU A 345 -3.47 -32.34 -11.96
C GLU A 345 -2.35 -33.11 -12.62
N VAL A 346 -1.93 -32.67 -13.83
CA VAL A 346 -0.82 -33.31 -14.55
C VAL A 346 0.47 -32.51 -14.28
N ASP A 347 1.51 -33.23 -13.84
CA ASP A 347 2.83 -32.65 -13.62
C ASP A 347 3.69 -32.74 -14.88
N ASP A 348 3.87 -31.60 -15.54
CA ASP A 348 4.69 -31.41 -16.75
C ASP A 348 5.93 -30.52 -16.50
N SER A 349 6.40 -30.44 -15.26
CA SER A 349 7.45 -29.51 -14.82
C SER A 349 8.80 -29.60 -15.53
N ASN A 350 8.98 -30.57 -16.42
CA ASN A 350 10.16 -30.68 -17.29
C ASN A 350 10.15 -29.75 -18.52
N THR A 351 9.07 -28.99 -18.74
CA THR A 351 9.01 -28.08 -19.91
C THR A 351 9.31 -26.65 -19.43
N GLY A 352 10.55 -26.19 -19.65
CA GLY A 352 11.06 -24.89 -19.19
C GLY A 352 10.45 -23.65 -19.89
N ASP A 353 9.41 -23.76 -20.71
CA ASP A 353 8.80 -22.63 -21.40
C ASP A 353 7.27 -22.78 -21.50
N ARG A 354 6.54 -21.86 -20.93
CA ARG A 354 5.05 -21.86 -20.82
C ARG A 354 4.32 -21.77 -22.18
N HIS A 355 5.05 -21.59 -23.29
CA HIS A 355 4.45 -21.36 -24.61
C HIS A 355 4.62 -22.52 -25.60
N SER A 356 5.37 -23.58 -25.25
CA SER A 356 5.59 -24.76 -26.10
C SER A 356 4.96 -26.05 -25.56
N ALA A 357 3.95 -25.99 -24.73
CA ALA A 357 3.29 -27.13 -24.06
C ALA A 357 2.66 -28.18 -25.01
N PHE A 358 2.79 -28.00 -26.32
CA PHE A 358 2.29 -28.95 -27.32
C PHE A 358 3.40 -29.82 -27.95
N ASP A 359 4.66 -29.61 -27.60
CA ASP A 359 5.79 -30.40 -28.13
C ASP A 359 6.33 -31.39 -27.07
N LYS A 360 5.83 -32.63 -27.14
CA LYS A 360 6.50 -33.91 -26.87
C LYS A 360 7.28 -34.17 -25.57
N ALA A 361 7.06 -33.47 -24.47
CA ALA A 361 7.63 -33.94 -23.20
C ALA A 361 6.61 -34.83 -22.48
N ALA A 362 6.99 -36.07 -22.20
CA ALA A 362 6.17 -36.97 -21.36
C ALA A 362 6.02 -36.37 -19.95
N PRO A 363 4.81 -36.30 -19.41
CA PRO A 363 4.61 -35.77 -18.04
C PRO A 363 5.36 -36.63 -17.01
N LEU A 364 5.76 -36.00 -15.90
CA LEU A 364 6.36 -36.73 -14.78
C LEU A 364 5.35 -37.67 -14.17
N GLY A 365 4.11 -37.21 -14.01
CA GLY A 365 3.05 -38.02 -13.43
C GLY A 365 1.70 -37.29 -13.36
N ILE A 366 0.74 -37.92 -12.72
CA ILE A 366 -0.62 -37.43 -12.53
C ILE A 366 -0.98 -37.51 -11.05
N ALA A 367 -1.25 -36.37 -10.43
CA ALA A 367 -1.79 -36.32 -9.09
C ALA A 367 -3.33 -36.51 -9.15
N ILE A 368 -3.87 -37.36 -8.28
CA ILE A 368 -5.30 -37.69 -8.23
C ILE A 368 -5.77 -37.60 -6.76
N SER A 369 -6.89 -36.90 -6.53
CA SER A 369 -7.50 -36.74 -5.22
C SER A 369 -9.00 -37.02 -5.30
N TYR A 370 -9.51 -37.89 -4.45
CA TYR A 370 -10.94 -38.26 -4.36
C TYR A 370 -11.58 -37.92 -3.03
N ALA A 371 -10.82 -37.38 -2.10
CA ALA A 371 -11.30 -36.93 -0.81
C ALA A 371 -10.39 -35.81 -0.25
N PRO A 372 -10.87 -34.93 0.62
CA PRO A 372 -10.03 -33.96 1.30
C PRO A 372 -8.83 -34.61 1.97
N ARG A 373 -7.62 -34.06 1.74
CA ARG A 373 -6.34 -34.54 2.33
C ARG A 373 -5.91 -35.95 1.92
N VAL A 374 -6.48 -36.51 0.87
CA VAL A 374 -6.05 -37.78 0.26
C VAL A 374 -5.60 -37.46 -1.16
N SER A 375 -4.35 -37.76 -1.50
CA SER A 375 -3.84 -37.62 -2.86
C SER A 375 -2.87 -38.75 -3.18
N HIS A 376 -2.96 -39.19 -4.45
CA HIS A 376 -2.09 -40.21 -5.01
C HIS A 376 -1.36 -39.60 -6.21
N PHE A 377 -0.06 -39.72 -6.27
CA PHE A 377 0.74 -39.29 -7.41
C PHE A 377 1.15 -40.53 -8.22
N VAL A 378 0.59 -40.70 -9.38
CA VAL A 378 0.99 -41.76 -10.29
C VAL A 378 2.24 -41.31 -11.04
N ASP A 379 3.37 -41.84 -10.65
CA ASP A 379 4.69 -41.54 -11.21
C ASP A 379 4.86 -42.28 -12.53
N LEU A 380 4.63 -41.61 -13.66
CA LEU A 380 4.70 -42.20 -14.98
C LEU A 380 6.14 -42.48 -15.43
N GLN A 381 7.11 -41.71 -14.98
CA GLN A 381 8.52 -41.91 -15.33
C GLN A 381 9.17 -43.03 -14.50
N GLY A 382 8.81 -43.13 -13.24
CA GLY A 382 9.32 -44.17 -12.32
C GLY A 382 8.41 -45.38 -12.19
N PHE A 383 7.44 -45.58 -13.13
CA PHE A 383 6.50 -46.70 -13.05
C PHE A 383 7.14 -48.04 -13.39
N GLU A 384 6.91 -49.05 -12.57
CA GLU A 384 7.48 -50.39 -12.71
C GLU A 384 7.01 -51.06 -14.00
N GLY A 385 7.95 -51.41 -14.87
CA GLY A 385 7.68 -52.00 -16.19
C GLY A 385 7.26 -51.01 -17.28
N GLY A 386 7.46 -49.68 -17.05
CA GLY A 386 7.17 -48.62 -17.99
C GLY A 386 5.77 -48.01 -17.87
N SER A 387 5.57 -46.84 -18.42
CA SER A 387 4.32 -46.04 -18.27
C SER A 387 3.12 -46.59 -19.05
N ASP A 388 3.33 -47.45 -20.09
CA ASP A 388 2.24 -47.89 -20.99
C ASP A 388 1.04 -48.53 -20.25
N TYR A 389 1.34 -49.33 -19.25
CA TYR A 389 0.29 -49.94 -18.45
C TYR A 389 -0.51 -48.86 -17.66
N ALA A 390 0.18 -47.93 -17.01
CA ALA A 390 -0.44 -46.87 -16.24
C ALA A 390 -1.26 -45.94 -17.15
N VAL A 391 -0.73 -45.53 -18.30
CA VAL A 391 -1.41 -44.70 -19.29
C VAL A 391 -2.71 -45.36 -19.77
N ARG A 392 -2.67 -46.64 -20.11
CA ARG A 392 -3.85 -47.41 -20.56
C ARG A 392 -4.92 -47.46 -19.46
N MET A 393 -4.55 -47.86 -18.24
CA MET A 393 -5.48 -48.03 -17.14
C MET A 393 -6.08 -46.69 -16.69
N LEU A 394 -5.30 -45.64 -16.68
CA LEU A 394 -5.79 -44.28 -16.46
C LEU A 394 -6.67 -43.79 -17.60
N GLY A 395 -6.32 -44.11 -18.87
CA GLY A 395 -7.10 -43.76 -20.03
C GLY A 395 -8.55 -44.27 -19.92
N ASP A 396 -8.72 -45.56 -19.59
CA ASP A 396 -10.05 -46.14 -19.36
C ASP A 396 -10.81 -45.46 -18.23
N THR A 397 -10.09 -45.07 -17.13
CA THR A 397 -10.68 -44.40 -15.99
C THR A 397 -11.07 -42.94 -16.32
N PHE A 398 -10.24 -42.23 -17.04
CA PHE A 398 -10.51 -40.87 -17.51
C PHE A 398 -11.63 -40.81 -18.56
N ALA A 399 -11.75 -41.81 -19.41
CA ALA A 399 -12.81 -41.90 -20.43
C ALA A 399 -14.18 -42.30 -19.86
N ASN A 400 -14.27 -42.74 -18.60
CA ASN A 400 -15.55 -43.16 -17.99
C ASN A 400 -16.50 -41.96 -17.85
N PRO A 401 -17.67 -41.95 -18.51
CA PRO A 401 -18.63 -40.85 -18.50
C PRO A 401 -19.46 -40.74 -17.21
N TYR A 402 -19.44 -41.77 -16.36
CA TYR A 402 -20.21 -41.79 -15.11
C TYR A 402 -19.50 -41.20 -13.92
N MET A 403 -18.27 -40.73 -14.12
CA MET A 403 -17.45 -40.07 -13.07
C MET A 403 -17.14 -38.64 -13.46
N THR A 404 -17.51 -37.68 -12.60
CA THR A 404 -17.11 -36.28 -12.78
C THR A 404 -15.64 -36.07 -12.38
N LYS A 405 -14.84 -35.52 -13.27
CA LYS A 405 -13.46 -35.13 -13.00
C LYS A 405 -13.38 -33.60 -12.88
N ALA A 406 -12.52 -33.10 -12.02
CA ALA A 406 -12.23 -31.68 -11.90
C ALA A 406 -10.73 -31.43 -12.02
N CYS A 407 -10.32 -30.35 -12.65
CA CYS A 407 -8.92 -29.92 -12.67
C CYS A 407 -8.83 -28.41 -12.70
N HIS A 408 -7.69 -27.91 -12.23
CA HIS A 408 -7.30 -26.52 -12.46
C HIS A 408 -6.58 -26.43 -13.83
N ASP A 409 -6.74 -25.31 -14.56
CA ASP A 409 -6.18 -25.10 -15.90
C ASP A 409 -6.50 -26.25 -16.89
N TYR A 410 -7.80 -26.41 -17.15
CA TYR A 410 -8.34 -27.47 -18.00
C TYR A 410 -7.66 -27.61 -19.35
N LYS A 411 -7.38 -26.48 -20.04
CA LYS A 411 -6.77 -26.52 -21.39
C LYS A 411 -5.38 -27.14 -21.38
N ARG A 412 -4.56 -26.80 -20.38
CA ARG A 412 -3.21 -27.33 -20.20
C ARG A 412 -3.26 -28.82 -19.89
N ASN A 413 -4.00 -29.20 -18.85
CA ASN A 413 -4.13 -30.60 -18.44
C ASN A 413 -4.66 -31.48 -19.57
N LEU A 414 -5.67 -31.01 -20.31
CA LEU A 414 -6.24 -31.73 -21.45
C LEU A 414 -5.21 -31.92 -22.58
N GLY A 415 -4.42 -30.89 -22.90
CA GLY A 415 -3.39 -30.96 -23.92
C GLY A 415 -2.33 -32.01 -23.58
N VAL A 416 -1.84 -32.06 -22.36
CA VAL A 416 -0.85 -33.03 -21.92
C VAL A 416 -1.42 -34.45 -21.86
N LEU A 417 -2.65 -34.63 -21.34
CA LEU A 417 -3.28 -35.95 -21.34
C LEU A 417 -3.46 -36.53 -22.76
N ARG A 418 -3.94 -35.70 -23.69
CA ARG A 418 -4.08 -36.11 -25.11
C ARG A 418 -2.74 -36.49 -25.77
N ALA A 419 -1.67 -35.77 -25.44
CA ALA A 419 -0.35 -36.08 -25.98
C ALA A 419 0.17 -37.46 -25.57
N ILE A 420 -0.27 -37.99 -24.43
CA ILE A 420 0.04 -39.36 -23.97
C ILE A 420 -1.08 -40.39 -24.27
N GLY A 421 -2.10 -39.99 -25.03
CA GLY A 421 -3.18 -40.89 -25.44
C GLY A 421 -4.35 -41.04 -24.47
N ILE A 422 -4.49 -40.17 -23.50
CA ILE A 422 -5.62 -40.16 -22.56
C ILE A 422 -6.65 -39.10 -22.99
N GLU A 423 -7.90 -39.54 -23.26
CA GLU A 423 -9.02 -38.69 -23.66
C GLU A 423 -10.05 -38.61 -22.53
N PRO A 424 -10.01 -37.59 -21.68
CA PRO A 424 -10.93 -37.49 -20.52
C PRO A 424 -12.33 -37.06 -20.99
N ARG A 425 -13.36 -37.60 -20.29
CA ARG A 425 -14.77 -37.22 -20.41
C ARG A 425 -15.29 -36.68 -19.09
N GLU A 426 -16.36 -35.85 -19.11
CA GLU A 426 -17.01 -35.27 -17.94
C GLU A 426 -16.02 -34.53 -17.02
N VAL A 427 -15.21 -33.65 -17.59
CA VAL A 427 -14.30 -32.78 -16.86
C VAL A 427 -14.96 -31.41 -16.63
N LYS A 428 -14.93 -30.93 -15.40
CA LYS A 428 -15.45 -29.63 -14.96
C LYS A 428 -14.37 -28.71 -14.44
#